data_5a7ff9d44a0792504f23cb314a1560d0
#
_entry.id   5a7ff9d44a0792504f23cb314a1560d0
#
_cell.length_a   1.000
_cell.length_b   1.000
_cell.length_c   1.000
_cell.angle_alpha   90.00
_cell.angle_beta   90.00
_cell.angle_gamma   90.00
#
_symmetry.space_group_name_H-M   'P 1'
#
loop_
_entity.id
_entity.type
_entity.pdbx_description
1 polymer ?
#
loop_
_entity_poly.entity_id
_entity_poly.type
_entity_poly.pdbx_seq_one_letter_code
_entity_poly.pdbx_strand_id
1 'polypeptide(L)'
;MIHIVFFIIFAFVMTQKEHHIIISLASNEDPETHLAAAREQLTQLLTEVHFTSAIWTEPVNTSRQVPYLNQLCTGTTALGVNLLGEVLKETERRLGRIHNEDGIVAIDLDLLQYDDQKYHQRDWSRDYVKNLLNEI
;
A
#
# COMPACT_ATOMS: atom_id res chain seq x y z
N MET A 1 -12.84 -29.47 -19.20
CA MET A 1 -12.51 -29.55 -17.76
C MET A 1 -11.87 -28.26 -17.25
N ILE A 2 -10.77 -27.80 -17.87
CA ILE A 2 -10.08 -26.57 -17.45
C ILE A 2 -10.99 -25.35 -17.51
N HIS A 3 -11.83 -25.21 -18.55
CA HIS A 3 -12.75 -24.08 -18.67
C HIS A 3 -13.80 -24.03 -17.57
N ILE A 4 -14.30 -25.18 -17.14
CA ILE A 4 -15.30 -25.26 -16.08
C ILE A 4 -14.68 -24.86 -14.74
N VAL A 5 -13.47 -25.34 -14.42
CA VAL A 5 -12.75 -25.00 -13.18
C VAL A 5 -12.47 -23.50 -13.14
N PHE A 6 -11.98 -22.92 -14.24
CA PHE A 6 -11.70 -21.49 -14.32
C PHE A 6 -12.96 -20.66 -14.11
N PHE A 7 -14.08 -21.05 -14.70
CA PHE A 7 -15.36 -20.36 -14.55
C PHE A 7 -15.85 -20.41 -13.10
N ILE A 8 -15.70 -21.55 -12.42
CA ILE A 8 -16.11 -21.70 -11.02
C ILE A 8 -15.25 -20.80 -10.13
N ILE A 9 -13.93 -20.73 -10.35
CA ILE A 9 -13.03 -19.85 -9.60
C ILE A 9 -13.43 -18.40 -9.82
N PHE A 10 -13.69 -17.99 -11.06
CA PHE A 10 -14.12 -16.65 -11.38
C PHE A 10 -15.43 -16.29 -10.68
N ALA A 11 -16.43 -17.16 -10.73
CA ALA A 11 -17.72 -16.95 -10.07
C ALA A 11 -17.56 -16.83 -8.55
N PHE A 12 -16.66 -17.65 -7.94
CA PHE A 12 -16.39 -17.59 -6.51
C PHE A 12 -15.81 -16.22 -6.12
N VAL A 13 -14.80 -15.74 -6.87
CA VAL A 13 -14.18 -14.43 -6.61
C VAL A 13 -15.20 -13.32 -6.74
N MET A 14 -16.09 -13.39 -7.74
CA MET A 14 -17.11 -12.35 -7.95
C MET A 14 -18.17 -12.32 -6.87
N THR A 15 -18.35 -13.41 -6.12
CA THR A 15 -19.33 -13.46 -5.03
C THR A 15 -18.73 -13.09 -3.67
N GLN A 16 -17.40 -12.92 -3.58
CA GLN A 16 -16.76 -12.52 -2.33
C GLN A 16 -17.08 -11.07 -2.01
N LYS A 17 -17.27 -10.80 -0.71
CA LYS A 17 -17.45 -9.43 -0.23
C LYS A 17 -16.18 -8.63 -0.51
N GLU A 18 -16.35 -7.45 -1.07
CA GLU A 18 -15.24 -6.51 -1.25
C GLU A 18 -15.07 -5.63 -0.02
N HIS A 19 -13.81 -5.42 0.34
CA HIS A 19 -13.42 -4.58 1.47
C HIS A 19 -12.76 -3.32 0.93
N HIS A 20 -13.13 -2.17 1.51
CA HIS A 20 -12.54 -0.89 1.15
C HIS A 20 -11.28 -0.66 1.98
N ILE A 21 -10.19 -0.28 1.32
CA ILE A 21 -8.91 -0.15 2.00
C ILE A 21 -8.22 1.17 1.67
N ILE A 22 -7.34 1.59 2.57
CA ILE A 22 -6.41 2.69 2.37
C ILE A 22 -5.02 2.17 2.71
N ILE A 23 -4.08 2.37 1.79
CA ILE A 23 -2.67 1.97 1.95
C ILE A 23 -1.81 3.22 1.82
N SER A 24 -0.82 3.37 2.70
CA SER A 24 0.21 4.39 2.54
C SER A 24 1.44 3.80 1.88
N LEU A 25 2.01 4.55 0.94
CA LEU A 25 3.24 4.22 0.26
C LEU A 25 4.31 5.24 0.67
N ALA A 26 5.50 4.78 0.99
CA ALA A 26 6.61 5.68 1.33
C ALA A 26 7.94 5.08 0.85
N SER A 27 8.85 5.95 0.41
CA SER A 27 10.19 5.55 -0.02
C SER A 27 11.17 6.68 0.23
N ASN A 28 12.39 6.35 0.64
CA ASN A 28 13.50 7.30 0.74
C ASN A 28 14.73 6.88 -0.08
N GLU A 29 14.59 5.88 -0.94
CA GLU A 29 15.64 5.42 -1.84
C GLU A 29 15.06 5.30 -3.24
N ASP A 30 15.59 6.06 -4.19
CA ASP A 30 15.09 6.14 -5.56
C ASP A 30 13.56 6.18 -5.57
N PRO A 31 12.97 7.15 -4.83
CA PRO A 31 11.57 7.03 -4.43
C PRO A 31 10.59 7.14 -5.59
N GLU A 32 10.88 7.91 -6.62
CA GLU A 32 9.99 8.00 -7.76
C GLU A 32 9.86 6.66 -8.49
N THR A 33 10.99 5.95 -8.66
CA THR A 33 11.01 4.63 -9.28
C THR A 33 10.30 3.60 -8.41
N HIS A 34 10.58 3.59 -7.10
CA HIS A 34 9.98 2.62 -6.19
C HIS A 34 8.48 2.86 -6.01
N LEU A 35 8.03 4.11 -5.94
CA LEU A 35 6.60 4.38 -5.87
C LEU A 35 5.88 3.97 -7.16
N ALA A 36 6.50 4.23 -8.32
CA ALA A 36 5.92 3.81 -9.59
C ALA A 36 5.76 2.29 -9.66
N ALA A 37 6.76 1.53 -9.25
CA ALA A 37 6.70 0.08 -9.21
C ALA A 37 5.62 -0.41 -8.23
N ALA A 38 5.52 0.23 -7.07
CA ALA A 38 4.49 -0.11 -6.08
C ALA A 38 3.09 0.17 -6.60
N ARG A 39 2.88 1.31 -7.26
CA ARG A 39 1.58 1.63 -7.88
C ARG A 39 1.16 0.57 -8.89
N GLU A 40 2.10 0.10 -9.70
CA GLU A 40 1.82 -0.95 -10.67
C GLU A 40 1.38 -2.24 -9.98
N GLN A 41 2.09 -2.66 -8.92
CA GLN A 41 1.74 -3.85 -8.16
C GLN A 41 0.37 -3.71 -7.48
N LEU A 42 0.08 -2.56 -6.89
CA LEU A 42 -1.20 -2.32 -6.22
C LEU A 42 -2.35 -2.28 -7.22
N THR A 43 -2.12 -1.77 -8.42
CA THR A 43 -3.13 -1.75 -9.47
C THR A 43 -3.50 -3.16 -9.91
N GLN A 44 -2.55 -4.10 -9.88
CA GLN A 44 -2.82 -5.51 -10.17
C GLN A 44 -3.49 -6.24 -9.00
N LEU A 45 -3.19 -5.83 -7.77
CA LEU A 45 -3.69 -6.48 -6.56
C LEU A 45 -5.12 -6.07 -6.21
N LEU A 46 -5.47 -4.82 -6.47
CA LEU A 46 -6.71 -4.21 -6.00
C LEU A 46 -7.64 -3.87 -7.17
N THR A 47 -8.92 -3.65 -6.86
CA THR A 47 -9.88 -3.10 -7.81
C THR A 47 -10.28 -1.68 -7.38
N GLU A 48 -10.80 -0.90 -8.33
CA GLU A 48 -11.20 0.50 -8.09
C GLU A 48 -10.09 1.32 -7.45
N VAL A 49 -8.88 1.19 -7.98
CA VAL A 49 -7.67 1.79 -7.41
C VAL A 49 -7.58 3.28 -7.75
N HIS A 50 -7.31 4.09 -6.73
CA HIS A 50 -7.02 5.51 -6.88
C HIS A 50 -5.80 5.87 -6.04
N PHE A 51 -4.94 6.73 -6.60
CA PHE A 51 -3.76 7.24 -5.92
C PHE A 51 -3.92 8.74 -5.71
N THR A 52 -3.52 9.21 -4.52
CA THR A 52 -3.41 10.65 -4.27
C THR A 52 -2.17 11.20 -4.98
N SER A 53 -1.97 12.52 -4.92
CA SER A 53 -0.67 13.09 -5.26
C SER A 53 0.41 12.54 -4.33
N ALA A 54 1.66 12.64 -4.76
CA ALA A 54 2.81 12.28 -3.94
C ALA A 54 3.39 13.54 -3.30
N ILE A 55 3.83 13.44 -2.04
CA ILE A 55 4.33 14.58 -1.27
C ILE A 55 5.63 14.21 -0.54
N TRP A 56 6.60 15.13 -0.58
CA TRP A 56 7.84 14.98 0.14
C TRP A 56 7.66 15.34 1.62
N THR A 57 8.25 14.53 2.49
CA THR A 57 8.29 14.82 3.93
C THR A 57 9.70 14.66 4.46
N GLU A 58 10.02 15.42 5.53
CA GLU A 58 11.30 15.31 6.20
C GLU A 58 11.37 14.02 7.03
N PRO A 59 12.58 13.44 7.20
CA PRO A 59 12.74 12.24 8.01
C PRO A 59 12.45 12.52 9.48
N VAL A 60 11.81 11.56 10.16
CA VAL A 60 11.47 11.66 11.57
C VAL A 60 12.02 10.42 12.28
N ASN A 61 12.84 10.65 13.32
CA ASN A 61 13.39 9.58 14.16
C ASN A 61 14.07 8.46 13.36
N THR A 62 14.87 8.86 12.37
CA THR A 62 15.60 7.90 11.53
C THR A 62 17.08 8.30 11.45
N SER A 63 17.96 7.29 11.30
CA SER A 63 19.38 7.50 11.12
C SER A 63 19.72 8.12 9.76
N ARG A 64 18.90 7.89 8.77
CA ARG A 64 19.11 8.43 7.42
C ARG A 64 18.38 9.76 7.26
N GLN A 65 19.14 10.83 7.03
CA GLN A 65 18.62 12.19 6.94
C GLN A 65 18.31 12.58 5.48
N VAL A 66 17.47 11.79 4.81
CA VAL A 66 16.97 12.10 3.47
C VAL A 66 15.45 12.12 3.50
N PRO A 67 14.80 12.93 2.65
CA PRO A 67 13.35 13.02 2.64
C PRO A 67 12.70 11.76 2.13
N TYR A 68 11.47 11.56 2.55
CA TYR A 68 10.58 10.52 2.04
C TYR A 68 9.63 11.08 1.00
N LEU A 69 9.33 10.30 -0.02
CA LEU A 69 8.20 10.57 -0.90
C LEU A 69 7.05 9.68 -0.45
N ASN A 70 5.88 10.28 -0.25
CA ASN A 70 4.72 9.62 0.35
C ASN A 70 3.51 9.77 -0.56
N GLN A 71 2.64 8.75 -0.55
CA GLN A 71 1.43 8.73 -1.34
C GLN A 71 0.40 7.84 -0.65
N LEU A 72 -0.88 8.11 -0.84
CA LEU A 72 -1.94 7.20 -0.40
C LEU A 72 -2.59 6.53 -1.59
N CYS A 73 -3.09 5.33 -1.33
CA CYS A 73 -3.82 4.53 -2.29
C CYS A 73 -5.13 4.08 -1.66
N THR A 74 -6.22 4.17 -2.42
CA THR A 74 -7.49 3.55 -2.06
C THR A 74 -7.84 2.48 -3.06
N GLY A 75 -8.63 1.52 -2.63
CA GLY A 75 -9.10 0.46 -3.51
C GLY A 75 -10.00 -0.49 -2.78
N THR A 76 -10.38 -1.56 -3.46
CA THR A 76 -11.15 -2.66 -2.87
C THR A 76 -10.42 -3.98 -3.07
N THR A 77 -10.67 -4.92 -2.18
CA THR A 77 -10.08 -6.26 -2.22
C THR A 77 -11.03 -7.28 -1.63
N ALA A 78 -10.99 -8.50 -2.17
CA ALA A 78 -11.67 -9.65 -1.57
C ALA A 78 -10.80 -10.36 -0.54
N LEU A 79 -9.53 -10.00 -0.41
CA LEU A 79 -8.61 -10.64 0.53
C LEU A 79 -8.97 -10.29 1.97
N GLY A 80 -8.84 -11.27 2.88
CA GLY A 80 -8.91 -10.99 4.31
C GLY A 80 -7.73 -10.14 4.76
N VAL A 81 -7.88 -9.47 5.90
CA VAL A 81 -6.90 -8.49 6.37
C VAL A 81 -5.51 -9.09 6.60
N ASN A 82 -5.42 -10.30 7.12
CA ASN A 82 -4.13 -10.95 7.39
C ASN A 82 -3.40 -11.30 6.10
N LEU A 83 -4.11 -11.86 5.13
CA LEU A 83 -3.53 -12.22 3.84
C LEU A 83 -3.10 -10.96 3.08
N LEU A 84 -3.92 -9.91 3.11
CA LEU A 84 -3.55 -8.64 2.50
C LEU A 84 -2.25 -8.11 3.10
N GLY A 85 -2.12 -8.15 4.43
CA GLY A 85 -0.88 -7.72 5.10
C GLY A 85 0.34 -8.52 4.65
N GLU A 86 0.20 -9.83 4.50
CA GLU A 86 1.28 -10.68 4.01
C GLU A 86 1.66 -10.36 2.57
N VAL A 87 0.67 -10.13 1.72
CA VAL A 87 0.89 -9.77 0.32
C VAL A 87 1.61 -8.42 0.21
N LEU A 88 1.25 -7.45 1.04
CA LEU A 88 1.93 -6.15 1.05
C LEU A 88 3.40 -6.29 1.46
N LYS A 89 3.70 -7.10 2.48
CA LYS A 89 5.08 -7.35 2.90
C LYS A 89 5.89 -8.07 1.83
N GLU A 90 5.28 -9.04 1.17
CA GLU A 90 5.92 -9.74 0.06
C GLU A 90 6.20 -8.79 -1.11
N THR A 91 5.29 -7.88 -1.39
CA THR A 91 5.47 -6.86 -2.43
C THR A 91 6.65 -5.95 -2.07
N GLU A 92 6.74 -5.47 -0.82
CA GLU A 92 7.88 -4.68 -0.35
C GLU A 92 9.19 -5.41 -0.60
N ARG A 93 9.26 -6.68 -0.23
CA ARG A 93 10.48 -7.48 -0.38
C ARG A 93 10.87 -7.64 -1.83
N ARG A 94 9.91 -7.94 -2.71
CA ARG A 94 10.18 -8.08 -4.16
C ARG A 94 10.64 -6.77 -4.79
N LEU A 95 10.22 -5.63 -4.25
CA LEU A 95 10.62 -4.32 -4.74
C LEU A 95 11.92 -3.82 -4.10
N GLY A 96 12.58 -4.64 -3.30
CA GLY A 96 13.93 -4.34 -2.81
C GLY A 96 14.01 -3.90 -1.35
N ARG A 97 12.93 -4.01 -0.59
CA ARG A 97 12.94 -3.67 0.83
C ARG A 97 13.83 -4.64 1.61
N ILE A 98 14.83 -4.10 2.29
CA ILE A 98 15.70 -4.83 3.20
C ILE A 98 15.58 -4.18 4.57
N HIS A 99 15.20 -4.95 5.59
CA HIS A 99 15.09 -4.44 6.95
C HIS A 99 16.45 -4.50 7.63
N ASN A 100 17.12 -3.37 7.72
CA ASN A 100 18.39 -3.21 8.42
C ASN A 100 18.42 -1.85 9.14
N GLU A 101 19.52 -1.55 9.81
CA GLU A 101 19.62 -0.36 10.66
C GLU A 101 20.10 0.90 9.93
N ASP A 102 20.32 0.85 8.63
CA ASP A 102 20.84 1.99 7.86
C ASP A 102 19.79 3.03 7.52
N GLY A 103 18.52 2.75 7.78
CA GLY A 103 17.43 3.69 7.50
C GLY A 103 17.03 3.77 6.04
N ILE A 104 17.56 2.90 5.18
CA ILE A 104 17.15 2.83 3.77
C ILE A 104 15.79 2.13 3.67
N VAL A 105 14.84 2.82 3.07
CA VAL A 105 13.48 2.31 2.84
C VAL A 105 13.20 2.39 1.34
N ALA A 106 13.44 1.28 0.64
CA ALA A 106 13.13 1.19 -0.78
C ALA A 106 11.64 1.42 -1.02
N ILE A 107 10.81 0.73 -0.27
CA ILE A 107 9.35 0.94 -0.28
C ILE A 107 8.76 0.42 1.03
N ASP A 108 7.82 1.17 1.57
CA ASP A 108 7.03 0.81 2.73
C ASP A 108 5.56 0.91 2.34
N LEU A 109 4.81 -0.17 2.54
CA LEU A 109 3.40 -0.28 2.21
C LEU A 109 2.64 -0.62 3.47
N ASP A 110 1.97 0.37 4.06
CA ASP A 110 1.24 0.20 5.31
C ASP A 110 -0.26 0.25 5.07
N LEU A 111 -0.96 -0.76 5.56
CA LEU A 111 -2.42 -0.75 5.58
C LEU A 111 -2.90 0.22 6.65
N LEU A 112 -3.47 1.35 6.24
CA LEU A 112 -3.98 2.36 7.17
C LEU A 112 -5.42 2.10 7.57
N GLN A 113 -6.22 1.53 6.69
CA GLN A 113 -7.61 1.23 6.99
C GLN A 113 -8.09 0.02 6.19
N TYR A 114 -8.88 -0.80 6.85
CA TYR A 114 -9.56 -1.95 6.25
C TYR A 114 -11.02 -1.88 6.72
N ASP A 115 -11.93 -1.56 5.82
CA ASP A 115 -13.32 -1.19 6.10
C ASP A 115 -13.34 -0.07 7.17
N ASP A 116 -13.91 -0.31 8.35
CA ASP A 116 -14.01 0.67 9.42
C ASP A 116 -12.84 0.60 10.41
N GLN A 117 -11.93 -0.35 10.26
CA GLN A 117 -10.81 -0.55 11.19
C GLN A 117 -9.60 0.24 10.74
N LYS A 118 -9.09 1.10 11.61
CA LYS A 118 -7.87 1.88 11.38
C LYS A 118 -6.66 1.23 12.04
N TYR A 119 -5.52 1.35 11.36
CA TYR A 119 -4.22 0.86 11.81
C TYR A 119 -3.22 2.00 11.76
N HIS A 120 -2.06 1.84 12.41
CA HIS A 120 -1.00 2.87 12.42
C HIS A 120 -1.52 4.22 12.89
N GLN A 121 -2.06 4.27 14.11
CA GLN A 121 -2.75 5.45 14.66
C GLN A 121 -1.89 6.71 14.63
N ARG A 122 -0.57 6.59 14.80
CA ARG A 122 0.34 7.73 14.74
C ARG A 122 0.32 8.40 13.36
N ASP A 123 0.23 7.61 12.30
CA ASP A 123 0.23 8.14 10.93
C ASP A 123 -1.01 8.96 10.65
N TRP A 124 -2.15 8.57 11.22
CA TRP A 124 -3.40 9.31 11.06
C TRP A 124 -3.34 10.75 11.60
N SER A 125 -2.46 11.01 12.56
CA SER A 125 -2.28 12.34 13.14
C SER A 125 -1.30 13.23 12.36
N ARG A 126 -0.59 12.68 11.38
CA ARG A 126 0.42 13.44 10.61
C ARG A 126 -0.26 14.35 9.59
N ASP A 127 0.26 15.56 9.45
CA ASP A 127 -0.32 16.57 8.57
C ASP A 127 -0.41 16.11 7.11
N TYR A 128 0.65 15.47 6.61
CA TYR A 128 0.64 15.04 5.21
C TYR A 128 -0.44 13.97 4.96
N VAL A 129 -0.69 13.09 5.92
CA VAL A 129 -1.76 12.08 5.80
C VAL A 129 -3.13 12.76 5.75
N LYS A 130 -3.37 13.70 6.67
CA LYS A 130 -4.62 14.46 6.70
C LYS A 130 -4.85 15.22 5.38
N ASN A 131 -3.80 15.82 4.84
CA ASN A 131 -3.88 16.56 3.59
C ASN A 131 -4.19 15.64 2.41
N LEU A 132 -3.51 14.50 2.31
CA LEU A 132 -3.75 13.56 1.22
C LEU A 132 -5.11 12.88 1.31
N LEU A 133 -5.64 12.67 2.52
CA LEU A 133 -6.99 12.11 2.70
C LEU A 133 -8.06 13.01 2.10
N ASN A 134 -7.83 14.31 2.00
CA ASN A 134 -8.77 15.23 1.36
C ASN A 134 -8.91 14.99 -0.14
N GLU A 135 -7.99 14.27 -0.75
CA GLU A 135 -8.03 13.91 -2.19
C GLU A 135 -8.82 12.63 -2.48
N ILE A 136 -9.25 11.94 -1.43
CA ILE A 136 -9.96 10.65 -1.55
C ILE A 136 -11.46 10.84 -1.59
#